data_2cb26f4c5d8c788ce73113c80f63ca63
#
_entry.id   2cb26f4c5d8c788ce73113c80f63ca63
#
_cell.length_a   1.000
_cell.length_b   1.000
_cell.length_c   1.000
_cell.angle_alpha   90.00
_cell.angle_beta   90.00
_cell.angle_gamma   90.00
#
_symmetry.space_group_name_H-M   'P 1'
#
loop_
_entity.id
_entity.type
_entity.pdbx_description
1 polymer ?
#
loop_
_entity_poly.entity_id
_entity_poly.type
_entity_poly.pdbx_seq_one_letter_code
_entity_poly.pdbx_strand_id
1 'polypeptide(L)' 'MARRKRQTVVPEARPALDRLKCEVAGELGLTDKIKRVGWGDMTSRECGLVGGNMVRRMIRYAEEKMS' A
#
# COMPACT_ATOMS: atom_id res chain seq x y z
N MET A 1 24.44 11.29 -11.42
CA MET A 1 23.11 11.24 -11.66
C MET A 1 22.24 11.24 -10.42
N ALA A 2 21.39 12.09 -10.41
CA ALA A 2 20.57 12.24 -9.26
C ALA A 2 19.60 11.10 -9.09
N ARG A 3 19.46 10.65 -7.83
CA ARG A 3 18.54 9.68 -7.55
C ARG A 3 17.20 10.27 -7.48
N ARG A 4 16.33 9.75 -8.21
CA ARG A 4 14.97 10.20 -8.13
C ARG A 4 14.30 9.67 -6.91
N LYS A 5 13.67 10.53 -6.14
CA LYS A 5 12.96 10.08 -5.00
C LYS A 5 11.70 9.41 -5.45
N ARG A 6 11.35 8.36 -4.76
CA ARG A 6 10.15 7.65 -5.07
C ARG A 6 8.97 8.46 -4.60
N GLN A 7 8.15 8.89 -5.49
CA GLN A 7 7.02 9.72 -5.16
C GLN A 7 5.77 9.29 -5.87
N THR A 8 4.61 9.69 -5.35
CA THR A 8 3.36 9.45 -6.03
C THR A 8 3.30 10.33 -7.25
N VAL A 9 2.81 9.80 -8.34
CA VAL A 9 2.65 10.57 -9.57
C VAL A 9 1.72 11.75 -9.33
N VAL A 10 0.65 11.52 -8.54
CA VAL A 10 -0.28 12.56 -8.18
C VAL A 10 -0.17 12.78 -6.69
N PRO A 11 0.46 13.88 -6.25
CA PRO A 11 0.69 14.10 -4.82
C PRO A 11 -0.58 14.05 -3.99
N GLU A 12 -1.68 14.53 -4.55
CA GLU A 12 -2.95 14.55 -3.81
C GLU A 12 -3.48 13.15 -3.51
N ALA A 13 -2.97 12.15 -4.22
CA ALA A 13 -3.42 10.79 -3.99
C ALA A 13 -2.72 10.13 -2.81
N ARG A 14 -1.67 10.76 -2.29
CA ARG A 14 -0.88 10.13 -1.23
C ARG A 14 -1.69 9.80 0.03
N PRO A 15 -2.54 10.70 0.53
CA PRO A 15 -3.32 10.34 1.72
C PRO A 15 -4.24 9.17 1.47
N ALA A 16 -4.81 9.07 0.26
CA ALA A 16 -5.69 7.97 -0.07
C ALA A 16 -4.91 6.66 -0.16
N LEU A 17 -3.71 6.70 -0.72
CA LEU A 17 -2.88 5.51 -0.83
C LEU A 17 -2.42 5.03 0.53
N ASP A 18 -2.07 5.97 1.41
CA ASP A 18 -1.67 5.61 2.76
C ASP A 18 -2.81 4.94 3.51
N ARG A 19 -4.03 5.45 3.32
CA ARG A 19 -5.20 4.88 3.95
C ARG A 19 -5.46 3.48 3.42
N LEU A 20 -5.35 3.30 2.11
CA LEU A 20 -5.55 1.99 1.50
C LEU A 20 -4.52 1.00 2.03
N LYS A 21 -3.29 1.43 2.17
CA LYS A 21 -2.23 0.58 2.69
C LYS A 21 -2.58 0.08 4.09
N CYS A 22 -3.08 0.97 4.93
CA CYS A 22 -3.46 0.59 6.29
C CYS A 22 -4.65 -0.35 6.30
N GLU A 23 -5.62 -0.11 5.42
CA GLU A 23 -6.79 -0.98 5.34
C GLU A 23 -6.39 -2.39 4.91
N VAL A 24 -5.54 -2.48 3.91
CA VAL A 24 -5.10 -3.77 3.42
C VAL A 24 -4.30 -4.51 4.49
N ALA A 25 -3.43 -3.78 5.18
CA ALA A 25 -2.66 -4.38 6.26
C ALA A 25 -3.58 -4.92 7.36
N GLY A 26 -4.64 -4.19 7.66
CA GLY A 26 -5.60 -4.64 8.65
C GLY A 26 -6.31 -5.92 8.24
N GLU A 27 -6.67 -6.01 6.96
CA GLU A 27 -7.34 -7.19 6.47
C GLU A 27 -6.44 -8.42 6.48
N LEU A 28 -5.15 -8.19 6.32
CA LEU A 28 -4.17 -9.26 6.35
C LEU A 28 -3.73 -9.62 7.75
N GLY A 29 -4.24 -8.91 8.75
CA GLY A 29 -3.90 -9.17 10.14
C GLY A 29 -2.52 -8.70 10.53
N LEU A 30 -1.98 -7.71 9.83
CA LEU A 30 -0.62 -7.23 10.07
C LEU A 30 -0.54 -5.96 10.89
N THR A 31 -1.68 -5.38 11.26
CA THR A 31 -1.70 -4.11 11.96
C THR A 31 -0.89 -4.14 13.25
N ASP A 32 -1.07 -5.18 14.05
CA ASP A 32 -0.36 -5.27 15.33
C ASP A 32 1.14 -5.38 15.13
N LYS A 33 1.56 -6.15 14.13
CA LYS A 33 2.98 -6.29 13.86
C LYS A 33 3.57 -4.98 13.39
N ILE A 34 2.84 -4.26 12.53
CA ILE A 34 3.31 -2.98 12.02
C ILE A 34 3.49 -1.99 13.17
N LYS A 35 2.56 -1.98 14.11
CA LYS A 35 2.66 -1.10 15.26
C LYS A 35 3.84 -1.46 16.14
N ARG A 36 4.14 -2.76 16.22
CA ARG A 36 5.22 -3.22 17.07
C ARG A 36 6.59 -3.00 16.48
N VAL A 37 6.77 -3.34 15.21
CA VAL A 37 8.10 -3.30 14.61
C VAL A 37 8.29 -2.26 13.53
N GLY A 38 7.22 -1.65 13.06
CA GLY A 38 7.29 -0.66 11.99
C GLY A 38 7.43 -1.31 10.63
N TRP A 39 7.19 -0.50 9.58
CA TRP A 39 7.25 -1.01 8.22
C TRP A 39 8.65 -1.47 7.83
N GLY A 40 9.66 -0.84 8.39
CA GLY A 40 11.03 -1.17 8.04
C GLY A 40 11.44 -2.57 8.45
N ASP A 41 10.80 -3.12 9.47
CA ASP A 41 11.12 -4.46 9.96
C ASP A 41 10.14 -5.51 9.50
N MET A 42 9.27 -5.19 8.55
CA MET A 42 8.39 -6.18 7.96
C MET A 42 9.18 -6.99 6.94
N THR A 43 8.81 -8.25 6.78
CA THR A 43 9.51 -9.08 5.81
C THR A 43 9.13 -8.66 4.39
N SER A 44 9.97 -9.04 3.43
CA SER A 44 9.66 -8.77 2.03
C SER A 44 8.35 -9.43 1.62
N ARG A 45 8.09 -10.61 2.18
CA ARG A 45 6.86 -11.32 1.88
C ARG A 45 5.65 -10.55 2.38
N GLU A 46 5.74 -10.02 3.60
CA GLU A 46 4.64 -9.26 4.17
C GLU A 46 4.39 -7.99 3.38
N CYS A 47 5.45 -7.27 3.04
CA CYS A 47 5.31 -6.07 2.24
C CYS A 47 4.73 -6.38 0.87
N GLY A 48 5.15 -7.50 0.29
CA GLY A 48 4.63 -7.93 -1.01
C GLY A 48 3.15 -8.27 -0.95
N LEU A 49 2.71 -8.87 0.15
CA LEU A 49 1.30 -9.19 0.32
C LEU A 49 0.47 -7.92 0.38
N VAL A 50 0.93 -6.93 1.13
CA VAL A 50 0.21 -5.67 1.22
C VAL A 50 0.19 -4.98 -0.14
N GLY A 51 1.35 -4.89 -0.79
CA GLY A 51 1.43 -4.23 -2.10
C GLY A 51 0.59 -4.92 -3.15
N GLY A 52 0.64 -6.24 -3.20
CA GLY A 52 -0.12 -6.99 -4.17
C GLY A 52 -1.62 -6.83 -3.98
N ASN A 53 -2.07 -6.81 -2.73
CA ASN A 53 -3.48 -6.61 -2.46
C ASN A 53 -3.92 -5.19 -2.74
N MET A 54 -3.04 -4.21 -2.54
CA MET A 54 -3.35 -2.85 -2.90
C MET A 54 -3.57 -2.72 -4.41
N VAL A 55 -2.68 -3.33 -5.19
CA VAL A 55 -2.80 -3.29 -6.63
C VAL A 55 -4.11 -3.95 -7.08
N ARG A 56 -4.45 -5.06 -6.49
CA ARG A 56 -5.68 -5.77 -6.81
C ARG A 56 -6.90 -4.91 -6.54
N ARG A 57 -6.89 -4.21 -5.42
CA ARG A 57 -7.99 -3.32 -5.09
C ARG A 57 -8.10 -2.16 -6.04
N MET A 58 -6.97 -1.59 -6.43
CA MET A 58 -6.97 -0.48 -7.36
C MET A 58 -7.48 -0.90 -8.72
N ILE A 59 -7.13 -2.10 -9.16
CA ILE A 59 -7.60 -2.62 -10.43
C ILE A 59 -9.11 -2.82 -10.39
N ARG A 60 -9.60 -3.40 -9.30
CA ARG A 60 -11.03 -3.63 -9.15
C ARG A 60 -11.80 -2.32 -9.16
N TYR A 61 -11.27 -1.33 -8.48
CA TYR A 61 -11.90 -0.03 -8.44
C TYR A 61 -11.96 0.59 -9.84
N ALA A 62 -10.86 0.49 -10.58
CA ALA A 62 -10.81 1.03 -11.93
C ALA A 62 -11.82 0.31 -12.84
N GLU A 63 -11.93 -1.00 -12.70
CA GLU A 63 -12.87 -1.78 -13.50
C GLU A 63 -14.30 -1.33 -13.22
N GLU A 64 -14.63 -1.11 -11.96
CA GLU A 64 -15.96 -0.66 -11.61
C GLU A 64 -16.27 0.71 -12.19
N LYS A 65 -15.28 1.59 -12.20
CA LYS A 65 -15.47 2.92 -12.73
C LYS A 65 -15.60 2.90 -14.26
N MET A 66 -15.00 1.94 -14.88
CA MET A 66 -15.01 1.86 -16.35
C MET A 66 -16.22 1.11 -16.90
N SER A 67 -16.95 0.43 -16.06
CA SER A 67 -18.11 -0.34 -16.50
C SER A 67 -19.29 0.51 -16.93
#